data_cb7ca0051966ed12e0de36a50ff0d645
#
_entry.id   cb7ca0051966ed12e0de36a50ff0d645
#
_cell.length_a   1.000
_cell.length_b   1.000
_cell.length_c   1.000
_cell.angle_alpha   90.00
_cell.angle_beta   90.00
_cell.angle_gamma   90.00
#
_symmetry.space_group_name_H-M   'P 1'
#
loop_
_entity.id
_entity.type
_entity.pdbx_description
1 polymer ?
#
loop_
_entity_poly.entity_id
_entity_poly.type
_entity_poly.pdbx_seq_one_letter_code
_entity_poly.pdbx_strand_id
1 'polypeptide(L)'
;MNTDIVLLFTTRIVRLFAYGFLSVVLMLYLTEAGLSEAQAGLLLTVTLAGDAAVTLWLTTSADRFGRRRTLLAGALLMVLAGVVFLLTRDPILLTLAAIVGVISPSGNEIGPFLSVEQAGLTQLVADRQRTQTFAWYNLVGSFATALGALAGGWLAQVLQAQGFAPLDSYRAVLVGYALAGGVIAACFLALSPAVEAPVALAPIRRTLGLHRSRGVVFKLSSLFALDAFAGGFIVQSFMALWFHTRFGVEAGVLGSIFFGANVLAGISALLAANMARRIGLINTMVF
;
A
#
# COMPACT_ATOMS: atom_id res chain seq x y z
N MET A 1 1.95 -21.89 -15.45
CA MET A 1 1.37 -20.72 -14.76
C MET A 1 1.48 -19.55 -15.74
N ASN A 2 0.44 -18.75 -15.95
CA ASN A 2 0.49 -17.62 -16.87
C ASN A 2 1.52 -16.60 -16.35
N THR A 3 2.45 -16.17 -17.21
CA THR A 3 3.53 -15.22 -16.84
C THR A 3 2.97 -13.93 -16.24
N ASP A 4 1.83 -13.43 -16.73
CA ASP A 4 1.19 -12.23 -16.21
C ASP A 4 0.72 -12.41 -14.75
N ILE A 5 0.20 -13.60 -14.40
CA ILE A 5 -0.19 -13.89 -13.01
C ILE A 5 1.03 -13.85 -12.09
N VAL A 6 2.16 -14.44 -12.52
CA VAL A 6 3.41 -14.38 -11.74
C VAL A 6 3.87 -12.93 -11.56
N LEU A 7 3.86 -12.14 -12.63
CA LEU A 7 4.26 -10.74 -12.58
C LEU A 7 3.36 -9.94 -11.62
N LEU A 8 2.03 -10.12 -11.68
CA LEU A 8 1.10 -9.43 -10.77
C LEU A 8 1.30 -9.84 -9.30
N PHE A 9 1.61 -11.11 -9.00
CA PHE A 9 1.99 -11.53 -7.66
C PHE A 9 3.32 -10.91 -7.22
N THR A 10 4.31 -10.89 -8.11
CA THR A 10 5.63 -10.30 -7.84
C THR A 10 5.52 -8.81 -7.55
N THR A 11 4.77 -8.05 -8.38
CA THR A 11 4.56 -6.61 -8.13
C THR A 11 3.89 -6.34 -6.80
N ARG A 12 2.90 -7.17 -6.42
CA ARG A 12 2.26 -7.07 -5.11
C ARG A 12 3.24 -7.33 -3.96
N ILE A 13 4.02 -8.40 -4.05
CA ILE A 13 5.01 -8.76 -3.01
C ILE A 13 6.02 -7.61 -2.85
N VAL A 14 6.63 -7.15 -3.94
CA VAL A 14 7.64 -6.08 -3.92
C VAL A 14 7.04 -4.78 -3.39
N ARG A 15 5.83 -4.42 -3.82
CA ARG A 15 5.15 -3.20 -3.39
C ARG A 15 4.80 -3.22 -1.90
N LEU A 16 4.15 -4.28 -1.42
CA LEU A 16 3.75 -4.36 -0.02
C LEU A 16 4.96 -4.54 0.90
N PHE A 17 6.01 -5.22 0.44
CA PHE A 17 7.31 -5.19 1.12
C PHE A 17 7.83 -3.76 1.24
N ALA A 18 7.83 -2.97 0.15
CA ALA A 18 8.32 -1.59 0.15
C ALA A 18 7.48 -0.67 1.06
N TYR A 19 6.15 -0.88 1.11
CA TYR A 19 5.27 -0.13 2.02
C TYR A 19 5.57 -0.45 3.48
N GLY A 20 5.67 -1.74 3.85
CA GLY A 20 6.08 -2.14 5.18
C GLY A 20 7.47 -1.62 5.55
N PHE A 21 8.42 -1.72 4.61
CA PHE A 21 9.80 -1.29 4.76
C PHE A 21 9.93 0.21 5.09
N LEU A 22 9.12 1.05 4.45
CA LEU A 22 9.12 2.50 4.69
C LEU A 22 8.30 2.89 5.92
N SER A 23 7.15 2.25 6.17
CA SER A 23 6.17 2.68 7.17
C SER A 23 6.71 2.77 8.61
N VAL A 24 7.69 1.94 8.96
CA VAL A 24 8.31 1.93 10.30
C VAL A 24 9.15 3.20 10.52
N VAL A 25 9.87 3.63 9.48
CA VAL A 25 10.84 4.74 9.60
C VAL A 25 10.31 6.07 9.05
N LEU A 26 9.18 6.09 8.38
CA LEU A 26 8.69 7.29 7.68
C LEU A 26 8.53 8.50 8.59
N MET A 27 7.87 8.34 9.73
CA MET A 27 7.71 9.45 10.68
C MET A 27 9.03 9.82 11.34
N LEU A 28 9.87 8.84 11.68
CA LEU A 28 11.21 9.07 12.22
C LEU A 28 12.07 9.86 11.22
N TYR A 29 11.99 9.52 9.94
CA TYR A 29 12.65 10.28 8.87
C TYR A 29 12.15 11.72 8.80
N LEU A 30 10.84 11.95 8.82
CA LEU A 30 10.27 13.31 8.71
C LEU A 30 10.69 14.20 9.88
N THR A 31 10.70 13.67 11.10
CA THR A 31 11.16 14.41 12.28
C THR A 31 12.66 14.68 12.24
N GLU A 32 13.49 13.72 11.85
CA GLU A 32 14.94 13.91 11.64
C GLU A 32 15.25 14.86 10.46
N ALA A 33 14.38 14.94 9.46
CA ALA A 33 14.48 15.90 8.36
C ALA A 33 14.18 17.34 8.80
N GLY A 34 13.68 17.54 10.04
CA GLY A 34 13.43 18.83 10.66
C GLY A 34 11.97 19.27 10.68
N LEU A 35 11.02 18.39 10.32
CA LEU A 35 9.60 18.68 10.47
C LEU A 35 9.19 18.51 11.94
N SER A 36 8.36 19.42 12.44
CA SER A 36 7.68 19.17 13.72
C SER A 36 6.68 18.00 13.59
N GLU A 37 6.34 17.36 14.71
CA GLU A 37 5.36 16.27 14.74
C GLU A 37 4.02 16.70 14.11
N ALA A 38 3.59 17.94 14.34
CA ALA A 38 2.38 18.50 13.77
C ALA A 38 2.48 18.66 12.24
N GLN A 39 3.62 19.13 11.72
CA GLN A 39 3.86 19.24 10.28
C GLN A 39 3.91 17.88 9.60
N ALA A 40 4.62 16.92 10.19
CA ALA A 40 4.68 15.55 9.71
C ALA A 40 3.30 14.89 9.74
N GLY A 41 2.52 15.10 10.80
CA GLY A 41 1.15 14.64 10.90
C GLY A 41 0.23 15.24 9.83
N LEU A 42 0.32 16.55 9.61
CA LEU A 42 -0.43 17.22 8.55
C LEU A 42 -0.05 16.68 7.17
N LEU A 43 1.27 16.51 6.90
CA LEU A 43 1.78 15.92 5.66
C LEU A 43 1.13 14.55 5.42
N LEU A 44 1.14 13.64 6.40
CA LEU A 44 0.53 12.31 6.23
C LEU A 44 -0.98 12.37 6.06
N THR A 45 -1.66 13.28 6.75
CA THR A 45 -3.12 13.46 6.60
C THR A 45 -3.47 13.91 5.17
N VAL A 46 -2.76 14.92 4.65
CA VAL A 46 -2.96 15.42 3.28
C VAL A 46 -2.56 14.36 2.25
N THR A 47 -1.51 13.56 2.54
CA THR A 47 -1.12 12.41 1.70
C THR A 47 -2.25 11.41 1.56
N LEU A 48 -2.89 10.99 2.66
CA LEU A 48 -4.00 10.03 2.63
C LEU A 48 -5.22 10.59 1.87
N ALA A 49 -5.53 11.86 2.06
CA ALA A 49 -6.61 12.52 1.32
C ALA A 49 -6.30 12.62 -0.18
N GLY A 50 -5.06 12.99 -0.53
CA GLY A 50 -4.58 13.07 -1.91
C GLY A 50 -4.53 11.70 -2.58
N ASP A 51 -4.06 10.67 -1.88
CA ASP A 51 -4.07 9.30 -2.37
C ASP A 51 -5.48 8.83 -2.71
N ALA A 52 -6.47 9.10 -1.87
CA ALA A 52 -7.85 8.75 -2.15
C ALA A 52 -8.35 9.42 -3.45
N ALA A 53 -8.03 10.69 -3.69
CA ALA A 53 -8.41 11.42 -4.90
C ALA A 53 -7.69 10.87 -6.15
N VAL A 54 -6.37 10.67 -6.07
CA VAL A 54 -5.54 10.13 -7.15
C VAL A 54 -5.96 8.70 -7.49
N THR A 55 -6.16 7.86 -6.48
CA THR A 55 -6.62 6.47 -6.64
C THR A 55 -7.98 6.42 -7.32
N LEU A 56 -8.95 7.23 -6.90
CA LEU A 56 -10.27 7.28 -7.52
C LEU A 56 -10.18 7.70 -8.98
N TRP A 57 -9.39 8.73 -9.30
CA TRP A 57 -9.20 9.20 -10.66
C TRP A 57 -8.51 8.17 -11.54
N LEU A 58 -7.41 7.58 -11.09
CA LEU A 58 -6.66 6.58 -11.84
C LEU A 58 -7.48 5.30 -12.05
N THR A 59 -8.17 4.82 -11.02
CA THR A 59 -8.98 3.59 -11.09
C THR A 59 -10.15 3.75 -12.04
N THR A 60 -10.87 4.86 -11.97
CA THR A 60 -12.01 5.12 -12.87
C THR A 60 -11.59 5.39 -14.30
N SER A 61 -10.34 5.78 -14.52
CA SER A 61 -9.77 6.08 -15.83
C SER A 61 -8.97 4.91 -16.42
N ALA A 62 -8.63 3.89 -15.61
CA ALA A 62 -7.73 2.80 -15.97
C ALA A 62 -8.17 2.02 -17.24
N ASP A 63 -9.47 1.73 -17.36
CA ASP A 63 -10.00 1.01 -18.53
C ASP A 63 -9.99 1.85 -19.82
N ARG A 64 -9.86 3.19 -19.72
CA ARG A 64 -9.75 4.11 -20.86
C ARG A 64 -8.31 4.32 -21.30
N PHE A 65 -7.41 4.56 -20.33
CA PHE A 65 -6.00 4.81 -20.58
C PHE A 65 -5.19 3.53 -20.78
N GLY A 66 -5.75 2.39 -20.41
CA GLY A 66 -5.10 1.09 -20.35
C GLY A 66 -4.60 0.78 -18.95
N ARG A 67 -4.91 -0.43 -18.48
CA ARG A 67 -4.54 -0.91 -17.14
C ARG A 67 -3.04 -0.94 -16.94
N ARG A 68 -2.29 -1.47 -17.91
CA ARG A 68 -0.83 -1.51 -17.89
C ARG A 68 -0.21 -0.12 -17.76
N ARG A 69 -0.72 0.87 -18.53
CA ARG A 69 -0.23 2.26 -18.45
C ARG A 69 -0.53 2.89 -17.09
N THR A 70 -1.71 2.64 -16.54
CA THR A 70 -2.10 3.12 -15.20
C THR A 70 -1.22 2.54 -14.09
N LEU A 71 -0.94 1.23 -14.15
CA LEU A 71 -0.05 0.57 -13.21
C LEU A 71 1.40 1.09 -13.32
N LEU A 72 1.89 1.26 -14.55
CA LEU A 72 3.21 1.84 -14.79
C LEU A 72 3.31 3.28 -14.27
N ALA A 73 2.29 4.12 -14.52
CA ALA A 73 2.25 5.48 -13.99
C ALA A 73 2.34 5.48 -12.45
N GLY A 74 1.55 4.63 -11.77
CA GLY A 74 1.63 4.49 -10.31
C GLY A 74 3.03 4.09 -9.83
N ALA A 75 3.69 3.14 -10.49
CA ALA A 75 5.05 2.72 -10.14
C ALA A 75 6.08 3.85 -10.35
N LEU A 76 5.96 4.63 -11.42
CA LEU A 76 6.82 5.78 -11.67
C LEU A 76 6.59 6.90 -10.64
N LEU A 77 5.35 7.13 -10.21
CA LEU A 77 5.04 8.07 -9.14
C LEU A 77 5.66 7.61 -7.80
N MET A 78 5.68 6.29 -7.52
CA MET A 78 6.38 5.73 -6.37
C MET A 78 7.89 6.02 -6.41
N VAL A 79 8.54 5.82 -7.57
CA VAL A 79 9.97 6.18 -7.77
C VAL A 79 10.18 7.67 -7.57
N LEU A 80 9.34 8.51 -8.20
CA LEU A 80 9.44 9.96 -8.10
C LEU A 80 9.36 10.44 -6.64
N ALA A 81 8.40 9.93 -5.87
CA ALA A 81 8.28 10.27 -4.47
C ALA A 81 9.52 9.86 -3.67
N GLY A 82 10.01 8.63 -3.85
CA GLY A 82 11.23 8.17 -3.19
C GLY A 82 12.42 9.08 -3.50
N VAL A 83 12.60 9.48 -4.76
CA VAL A 83 13.67 10.39 -5.18
C VAL A 83 13.49 11.78 -4.59
N VAL A 84 12.29 12.36 -4.61
CA VAL A 84 12.04 13.68 -4.01
C VAL A 84 12.33 13.66 -2.50
N PHE A 85 11.91 12.62 -1.78
CA PHE A 85 12.21 12.47 -0.36
C PHE A 85 13.71 12.37 -0.07
N LEU A 86 14.50 11.83 -0.99
CA LEU A 86 15.96 11.76 -0.86
C LEU A 86 16.64 13.12 -1.10
N LEU A 87 16.12 13.91 -2.03
CA LEU A 87 16.79 15.11 -2.53
C LEU A 87 16.44 16.39 -1.77
N THR A 88 15.26 16.45 -1.11
CA THR A 88 14.79 17.66 -0.44
C THR A 88 14.39 17.42 1.00
N ARG A 89 14.41 18.49 1.80
CA ARG A 89 13.81 18.56 3.15
C ARG A 89 12.71 19.62 3.23
N ASP A 90 12.39 20.24 2.11
CA ASP A 90 11.33 21.25 2.06
C ASP A 90 9.96 20.60 2.34
N PRO A 91 9.24 21.05 3.38
CA PRO A 91 7.96 20.43 3.76
C PRO A 91 6.90 20.47 2.66
N ILE A 92 6.92 21.51 1.82
CA ILE A 92 5.93 21.68 0.74
C ILE A 92 6.21 20.67 -0.37
N LEU A 93 7.49 20.55 -0.78
CA LEU A 93 7.89 19.57 -1.81
C LEU A 93 7.68 18.13 -1.33
N LEU A 94 7.98 17.82 -0.07
CA LEU A 94 7.71 16.51 0.54
C LEU A 94 6.21 16.21 0.55
N THR A 95 5.37 17.20 0.92
CA THR A 95 3.91 17.02 0.92
C THR A 95 3.37 16.77 -0.49
N LEU A 96 3.81 17.56 -1.48
CA LEU A 96 3.39 17.36 -2.87
C LEU A 96 3.82 15.99 -3.41
N ALA A 97 5.06 15.59 -3.14
CA ALA A 97 5.57 14.28 -3.53
C ALA A 97 4.81 13.15 -2.83
N ALA A 98 4.44 13.31 -1.57
CA ALA A 98 3.67 12.32 -0.83
C ALA A 98 2.22 12.18 -1.31
N ILE A 99 1.56 13.28 -1.68
CA ILE A 99 0.20 13.28 -2.26
C ILE A 99 0.15 12.51 -3.58
N VAL A 100 1.13 12.74 -4.45
CA VAL A 100 1.13 12.18 -5.81
C VAL A 100 1.81 10.82 -5.86
N GLY A 101 2.74 10.57 -4.96
CA GLY A 101 3.74 9.52 -5.07
C GLY A 101 3.40 8.19 -4.40
N VAL A 102 2.17 7.96 -3.97
CA VAL A 102 1.72 6.66 -3.45
C VAL A 102 2.54 6.17 -2.24
N ILE A 103 2.82 7.06 -1.28
CA ILE A 103 3.53 6.72 -0.03
C ILE A 103 2.53 6.19 1.01
N SER A 104 2.76 4.98 1.54
CA SER A 104 1.90 4.35 2.55
C SER A 104 2.41 4.55 3.98
N PRO A 105 1.78 5.42 4.78
CA PRO A 105 2.15 5.59 6.19
C PRO A 105 1.76 4.40 7.07
N SER A 106 0.78 3.61 6.64
CA SER A 106 0.27 2.45 7.38
C SER A 106 0.91 1.13 6.99
N GLY A 107 1.73 1.11 5.92
CA GLY A 107 2.22 -0.12 5.32
C GLY A 107 1.15 -0.92 4.56
N ASN A 108 -0.09 -0.43 4.53
CA ASN A 108 -1.20 -1.07 3.83
C ASN A 108 -1.26 -0.67 2.36
N GLU A 109 -2.11 -1.36 1.59
CA GLU A 109 -2.33 -1.07 0.19
C GLU A 109 -2.93 0.32 0.00
N ILE A 110 -2.31 1.10 -0.87
CA ILE A 110 -2.77 2.42 -1.31
C ILE A 110 -2.56 2.55 -2.83
N GLY A 111 -3.14 3.56 -3.43
CA GLY A 111 -3.03 3.82 -4.86
C GLY A 111 -3.91 2.91 -5.73
N PRO A 112 -3.81 3.04 -7.04
CA PRO A 112 -4.69 2.35 -8.00
C PRO A 112 -4.35 0.88 -8.20
N PHE A 113 -3.24 0.40 -7.62
CA PHE A 113 -2.70 -0.91 -7.94
C PHE A 113 -3.67 -2.05 -7.64
N LEU A 114 -4.19 -2.11 -6.40
CA LEU A 114 -5.02 -3.23 -5.96
C LEU A 114 -6.21 -3.45 -6.88
N SER A 115 -6.96 -2.40 -7.18
CA SER A 115 -8.17 -2.47 -7.99
C SER A 115 -7.87 -2.83 -9.44
N VAL A 116 -6.82 -2.27 -10.02
CA VAL A 116 -6.43 -2.52 -11.42
C VAL A 116 -5.82 -3.92 -11.57
N GLU A 117 -4.95 -4.34 -10.64
CA GLU A 117 -4.36 -5.69 -10.64
C GLU A 117 -5.43 -6.77 -10.41
N GLN A 118 -6.37 -6.55 -9.49
CA GLN A 118 -7.49 -7.48 -9.27
C GLN A 118 -8.40 -7.59 -10.49
N ALA A 119 -8.65 -6.47 -11.19
CA ALA A 119 -9.39 -6.50 -12.44
C ALA A 119 -8.65 -7.30 -13.53
N GLY A 120 -7.33 -7.15 -13.64
CA GLY A 120 -6.49 -7.95 -14.53
C GLY A 120 -6.49 -9.44 -14.16
N LEU A 121 -6.29 -9.77 -12.87
CA LEU A 121 -6.32 -11.15 -12.37
C LEU A 121 -7.66 -11.84 -12.63
N THR A 122 -8.78 -11.12 -12.50
CA THR A 122 -10.13 -11.65 -12.76
C THR A 122 -10.28 -12.14 -14.20
N GLN A 123 -9.56 -11.54 -15.15
CA GLN A 123 -9.59 -11.96 -16.56
C GLN A 123 -8.66 -13.14 -16.86
N LEU A 124 -7.55 -13.22 -16.13
CA LEU A 124 -6.52 -14.24 -16.34
C LEU A 124 -6.83 -15.56 -15.63
N VAL A 125 -7.69 -15.53 -14.60
CA VAL A 125 -7.99 -16.69 -13.74
C VAL A 125 -9.41 -17.18 -13.98
N ALA A 126 -9.58 -18.51 -14.11
CA ALA A 126 -10.88 -19.15 -14.24
C ALA A 126 -11.75 -18.90 -12.99
N ASP A 127 -13.06 -18.75 -13.18
CA ASP A 127 -14.02 -18.39 -12.11
C ASP A 127 -13.92 -19.28 -10.86
N ARG A 128 -13.70 -20.58 -11.05
CA ARG A 128 -13.57 -21.55 -9.95
C ARG A 128 -12.33 -21.32 -9.09
N GLN A 129 -11.30 -20.69 -9.62
CA GLN A 129 -10.01 -20.46 -8.95
C GLN A 129 -9.88 -19.05 -8.38
N ARG A 130 -10.79 -18.12 -8.71
CA ARG A 130 -10.68 -16.70 -8.32
C ARG A 130 -10.57 -16.52 -6.81
N THR A 131 -11.49 -17.13 -6.04
CA THR A 131 -11.48 -17.00 -4.58
C THR A 131 -10.16 -17.47 -3.97
N GLN A 132 -9.63 -18.60 -4.43
CA GLN A 132 -8.35 -19.12 -3.95
C GLN A 132 -7.18 -18.21 -4.37
N THR A 133 -7.19 -17.75 -5.62
CA THR A 133 -6.13 -16.84 -6.11
C THR A 133 -6.11 -15.53 -5.33
N PHE A 134 -7.28 -14.93 -5.05
CA PHE A 134 -7.35 -13.71 -4.24
C PHE A 134 -6.96 -13.94 -2.78
N ALA A 135 -7.28 -15.10 -2.21
CA ALA A 135 -6.83 -15.46 -0.87
C ALA A 135 -5.30 -15.51 -0.79
N TRP A 136 -4.64 -16.19 -1.75
CA TRP A 136 -3.19 -16.21 -1.85
C TRP A 136 -2.60 -14.83 -2.12
N TYR A 137 -3.20 -14.05 -3.01
CA TYR A 137 -2.77 -12.70 -3.35
C TYR A 137 -2.78 -11.76 -2.13
N ASN A 138 -3.78 -11.88 -1.26
CA ASN A 138 -3.84 -11.13 0.00
C ASN A 138 -2.84 -11.65 1.03
N LEU A 139 -2.73 -12.96 1.16
CA LEU A 139 -1.82 -13.60 2.12
C LEU A 139 -0.36 -13.23 1.85
N VAL A 140 0.11 -13.39 0.61
CA VAL A 140 1.50 -13.05 0.26
C VAL A 140 1.77 -11.55 0.45
N GLY A 141 0.76 -10.71 0.23
CA GLY A 141 0.85 -9.28 0.51
C GLY A 141 1.07 -8.98 1.99
N SER A 142 0.27 -9.58 2.87
CA SER A 142 0.41 -9.39 4.32
C SER A 142 1.78 -9.85 4.85
N PHE A 143 2.27 -11.00 4.39
CA PHE A 143 3.62 -11.46 4.73
C PHE A 143 4.71 -10.56 4.16
N ALA A 144 4.53 -10.04 2.95
CA ALA A 144 5.47 -9.10 2.35
C ALA A 144 5.55 -7.80 3.17
N THR A 145 4.40 -7.25 3.61
CA THR A 145 4.37 -6.08 4.51
C THR A 145 5.09 -6.37 5.83
N ALA A 146 4.84 -7.53 6.44
CA ALA A 146 5.49 -7.94 7.67
C ALA A 146 7.02 -7.99 7.51
N LEU A 147 7.50 -8.69 6.48
CA LEU A 147 8.94 -8.79 6.18
C LEU A 147 9.54 -7.43 5.84
N GLY A 148 8.79 -6.58 5.14
CA GLY A 148 9.21 -5.21 4.86
C GLY A 148 9.41 -4.41 6.14
N ALA A 149 8.45 -4.43 7.06
CA ALA A 149 8.54 -3.72 8.34
C ALA A 149 9.76 -4.19 9.16
N LEU A 150 9.98 -5.50 9.22
CA LEU A 150 11.15 -6.08 9.88
C LEU A 150 12.45 -5.58 9.22
N ALA A 151 12.56 -5.71 7.90
CA ALA A 151 13.77 -5.35 7.16
C ALA A 151 14.07 -3.85 7.24
N GLY A 152 13.05 -2.98 7.15
CA GLY A 152 13.22 -1.52 7.23
C GLY A 152 13.71 -1.05 8.58
N GLY A 153 13.11 -1.57 9.66
CA GLY A 153 13.53 -1.26 11.03
C GLY A 153 14.96 -1.73 11.31
N TRP A 154 15.26 -2.99 10.98
CA TRP A 154 16.60 -3.55 11.22
C TRP A 154 17.68 -2.92 10.33
N LEU A 155 17.39 -2.61 9.07
CA LEU A 155 18.35 -1.90 8.21
C LEU A 155 18.75 -0.55 8.83
N ALA A 156 17.76 0.23 9.26
CA ALA A 156 18.03 1.53 9.90
C ALA A 156 18.87 1.36 11.17
N GLN A 157 18.52 0.41 12.04
CA GLN A 157 19.25 0.16 13.28
C GLN A 157 20.69 -0.33 13.03
N VAL A 158 20.91 -1.25 12.11
CA VAL A 158 22.25 -1.75 11.77
C VAL A 158 23.14 -0.65 11.24
N LEU A 159 22.62 0.23 10.36
CA LEU A 159 23.37 1.36 9.85
C LEU A 159 23.74 2.34 10.98
N GLN A 160 22.82 2.63 11.92
CA GLN A 160 23.10 3.47 13.07
C GLN A 160 24.15 2.85 14.00
N ALA A 161 24.08 1.54 14.22
CA ALA A 161 25.11 0.82 14.99
C ALA A 161 26.51 0.85 14.32
N GLN A 162 26.55 1.02 12.99
CA GLN A 162 27.79 1.22 12.23
C GLN A 162 28.28 2.67 12.22
N GLY A 163 27.57 3.58 12.92
CA GLY A 163 27.95 4.98 13.05
C GLY A 163 27.35 5.93 12.00
N PHE A 164 26.42 5.47 11.16
CA PHE A 164 25.70 6.38 10.27
C PHE A 164 24.73 7.27 11.07
N ALA A 165 24.57 8.52 10.64
CA ALA A 165 23.58 9.41 11.21
C ALA A 165 22.15 8.83 11.05
N PRO A 166 21.22 9.07 12.01
CA PRO A 166 19.85 8.58 11.93
C PRO A 166 19.18 8.92 10.59
N LEU A 167 19.31 10.16 10.14
CA LEU A 167 18.74 10.63 8.87
C LEU A 167 19.26 9.84 7.66
N ASP A 168 20.57 9.54 7.59
CA ASP A 168 21.16 8.82 6.47
C ASP A 168 20.76 7.34 6.48
N SER A 169 20.58 6.76 7.68
CA SER A 169 20.05 5.42 7.84
C SER A 169 18.61 5.30 7.31
N TYR A 170 17.77 6.31 7.58
CA TYR A 170 16.40 6.34 7.05
C TYR A 170 16.36 6.63 5.55
N ARG A 171 17.32 7.42 5.03
CA ARG A 171 17.50 7.63 3.58
C ARG A 171 17.84 6.32 2.85
N ALA A 172 18.63 5.44 3.45
CA ALA A 172 18.88 4.12 2.87
C ALA A 172 17.60 3.31 2.66
N VAL A 173 16.63 3.42 3.60
CA VAL A 173 15.30 2.82 3.44
C VAL A 173 14.53 3.47 2.29
N LEU A 174 14.58 4.78 2.14
CA LEU A 174 13.95 5.50 1.01
C LEU A 174 14.57 5.10 -0.34
N VAL A 175 15.89 4.87 -0.40
CA VAL A 175 16.55 4.32 -1.61
C VAL A 175 15.96 2.94 -1.95
N GLY A 176 15.85 2.05 -0.96
CA GLY A 176 15.23 0.74 -1.15
C GLY A 176 13.78 0.83 -1.65
N TYR A 177 13.01 1.78 -1.12
CA TYR A 177 11.65 2.06 -1.57
C TYR A 177 11.61 2.53 -3.04
N ALA A 178 12.47 3.45 -3.45
CA ALA A 178 12.55 3.92 -4.83
C ALA A 178 12.98 2.80 -5.80
N LEU A 179 13.97 1.98 -5.40
CA LEU A 179 14.40 0.81 -6.18
C LEU A 179 13.28 -0.21 -6.36
N ALA A 180 12.51 -0.47 -5.31
CA ALA A 180 11.32 -1.33 -5.40
C ALA A 180 10.31 -0.79 -6.41
N GLY A 181 10.06 0.53 -6.44
CA GLY A 181 9.25 1.19 -7.47
C GLY A 181 9.78 0.93 -8.88
N GLY A 182 11.09 0.99 -9.07
CA GLY A 182 11.75 0.66 -10.35
C GLY A 182 11.55 -0.80 -10.78
N VAL A 183 11.68 -1.74 -9.84
CA VAL A 183 11.42 -3.17 -10.08
C VAL A 183 9.95 -3.39 -10.48
N ILE A 184 9.02 -2.76 -9.78
CA ILE A 184 7.57 -2.83 -10.08
C ILE A 184 7.30 -2.27 -11.48
N ALA A 185 7.89 -1.13 -11.84
CA ALA A 185 7.77 -0.53 -13.17
C ALA A 185 8.27 -1.49 -14.27
N ALA A 186 9.42 -2.12 -14.06
CA ALA A 186 9.96 -3.12 -14.98
C ALA A 186 9.02 -4.34 -15.15
N CYS A 187 8.44 -4.84 -14.05
CA CYS A 187 7.44 -5.90 -14.10
C CYS A 187 6.19 -5.48 -14.90
N PHE A 188 5.69 -4.26 -14.72
CA PHE A 188 4.53 -3.76 -15.47
C PHE A 188 4.83 -3.53 -16.95
N LEU A 189 6.06 -3.20 -17.30
CA LEU A 189 6.50 -3.16 -18.71
C LEU A 189 6.50 -4.54 -19.38
N ALA A 190 6.70 -5.60 -18.60
CA ALA A 190 6.70 -6.99 -19.09
C ALA A 190 5.29 -7.63 -19.17
N LEU A 191 4.24 -6.96 -18.65
CA LEU A 191 2.86 -7.47 -18.74
C LEU A 191 2.39 -7.55 -20.20
N SER A 192 1.66 -8.61 -20.52
CA SER A 192 1.06 -8.78 -21.84
C SER A 192 -0.24 -7.97 -22.01
N PRO A 193 -0.72 -7.77 -23.25
CA PRO A 193 -2.02 -7.15 -23.51
C PRO A 193 -3.22 -7.91 -22.91
N ALA A 194 -3.05 -9.16 -22.47
CA ALA A 194 -4.12 -9.97 -21.89
C ALA A 194 -4.66 -9.40 -20.54
N VAL A 195 -3.90 -8.49 -19.91
CA VAL A 195 -4.30 -7.79 -18.68
C VAL A 195 -5.25 -6.62 -18.96
N GLU A 196 -5.24 -6.11 -20.21
CA GLU A 196 -6.07 -4.95 -20.60
C GLU A 196 -7.56 -5.28 -20.60
N ALA A 197 -8.38 -4.26 -20.38
CA ALA A 197 -9.83 -4.42 -20.43
C ALA A 197 -10.26 -4.86 -21.85
N PRO A 198 -11.24 -5.78 -21.98
CA PRO A 198 -11.81 -6.11 -23.27
C PRO A 198 -12.34 -4.84 -23.95
N VAL A 199 -12.08 -4.68 -25.24
CA VAL A 199 -12.61 -3.54 -26.00
C VAL A 199 -14.13 -3.57 -25.91
N ALA A 200 -14.72 -2.62 -25.19
CA ALA A 200 -16.17 -2.53 -25.06
C ALA A 200 -16.76 -2.07 -26.41
N LEU A 201 -17.58 -2.93 -27.02
CA LEU A 201 -18.28 -2.64 -28.27
C LEU A 201 -19.42 -1.60 -28.12
N ALA A 202 -19.72 -1.15 -26.89
CA ALA A 202 -20.75 -0.16 -26.62
C ALA A 202 -20.21 1.02 -25.81
N PRO A 203 -20.65 2.27 -26.09
CA PRO A 203 -20.25 3.43 -25.30
C PRO A 203 -20.74 3.27 -23.87
N ILE A 204 -19.80 3.14 -22.91
CA ILE A 204 -20.10 3.15 -21.47
C ILE A 204 -20.72 4.53 -21.17
N ARG A 205 -22.03 4.56 -20.89
CA ARG A 205 -22.70 5.78 -20.41
C ARG A 205 -21.97 6.30 -19.16
N ARG A 206 -21.72 7.60 -19.11
CA ARG A 206 -20.94 8.37 -18.12
C ARG A 206 -21.47 8.35 -16.67
N THR A 207 -22.25 7.40 -16.28
CA THR A 207 -22.78 7.27 -14.93
C THR A 207 -22.05 6.15 -14.23
N LEU A 208 -20.99 6.42 -13.50
CA LEU A 208 -20.23 5.55 -12.54
C LEU A 208 -20.73 4.08 -12.35
N GLY A 209 -21.41 3.50 -13.34
CA GLY A 209 -21.99 2.13 -13.28
C GLY A 209 -23.13 1.93 -12.27
N LEU A 210 -23.60 2.97 -11.59
CA LEU A 210 -24.47 2.92 -10.42
C LEU A 210 -25.95 3.07 -10.78
N HIS A 211 -26.53 2.21 -11.64
CA HIS A 211 -27.93 2.38 -12.01
C HIS A 211 -28.93 1.71 -11.05
N ARG A 212 -28.72 0.45 -10.70
CA ARG A 212 -29.68 -0.35 -9.94
C ARG A 212 -29.33 -0.54 -8.47
N SER A 213 -28.06 -0.43 -8.12
CA SER A 213 -27.52 -0.69 -6.77
C SER A 213 -27.08 0.59 -6.03
N ARG A 214 -27.47 1.77 -6.51
CA ARG A 214 -26.97 3.07 -6.00
C ARG A 214 -27.15 3.22 -4.49
N GLY A 215 -28.32 2.84 -3.95
CA GLY A 215 -28.59 2.92 -2.52
C GLY A 215 -27.73 1.96 -1.69
N VAL A 216 -27.52 0.73 -2.20
CA VAL A 216 -26.68 -0.28 -1.52
C VAL A 216 -25.22 0.15 -1.52
N VAL A 217 -24.73 0.63 -2.67
CA VAL A 217 -23.34 1.11 -2.80
C VAL A 217 -23.12 2.31 -1.87
N PHE A 218 -24.02 3.28 -1.84
CA PHE A 218 -23.90 4.45 -0.95
C PHE A 218 -23.89 4.04 0.53
N LYS A 219 -24.79 3.16 0.94
CA LYS A 219 -24.85 2.65 2.33
C LYS A 219 -23.58 1.92 2.72
N LEU A 220 -23.10 1.00 1.88
CA LEU A 220 -21.84 0.27 2.14
C LEU A 220 -20.63 1.20 2.15
N SER A 221 -20.54 2.14 1.19
CA SER A 221 -19.46 3.12 1.15
C SER A 221 -19.43 4.01 2.39
N SER A 222 -20.60 4.41 2.92
CA SER A 222 -20.68 5.19 4.15
C SER A 222 -20.21 4.39 5.36
N LEU A 223 -20.55 3.10 5.46
CA LEU A 223 -20.09 2.23 6.53
C LEU A 223 -18.58 2.01 6.46
N PHE A 224 -18.04 1.72 5.27
CA PHE A 224 -16.59 1.58 5.08
C PHE A 224 -15.84 2.90 5.30
N ALA A 225 -16.43 4.04 4.96
CA ALA A 225 -15.84 5.35 5.25
C ALA A 225 -15.76 5.61 6.76
N LEU A 226 -16.77 5.21 7.52
CA LEU A 226 -16.77 5.31 8.98
C LEU A 226 -15.71 4.40 9.61
N ASP A 227 -15.58 3.16 9.13
CA ASP A 227 -14.57 2.19 9.56
C ASP A 227 -13.15 2.70 9.25
N ALA A 228 -12.93 3.19 8.01
CA ALA A 228 -11.65 3.77 7.60
C ALA A 228 -11.30 5.04 8.39
N PHE A 229 -12.30 5.87 8.72
CA PHE A 229 -12.11 7.04 9.57
C PHE A 229 -11.67 6.64 10.97
N ALA A 230 -12.32 5.65 11.60
CA ALA A 230 -11.93 5.14 12.91
C ALA A 230 -10.52 4.54 12.91
N GLY A 231 -10.18 3.72 11.90
CA GLY A 231 -8.84 3.12 11.74
C GLY A 231 -7.75 4.15 11.42
N GLY A 232 -8.11 5.29 10.83
CA GLY A 232 -7.18 6.36 10.48
C GLY A 232 -6.54 7.09 11.67
N PHE A 233 -7.11 6.96 12.88
CA PHE A 233 -6.51 7.52 14.09
C PHE A 233 -5.25 6.77 14.55
N ILE A 234 -5.08 5.53 14.11
CA ILE A 234 -3.95 4.67 14.51
C ILE A 234 -3.19 4.25 13.25
N VAL A 235 -2.27 5.09 12.81
CA VAL A 235 -1.40 4.82 11.67
C VAL A 235 -0.07 4.26 12.17
N GLN A 236 0.45 3.21 11.54
CA GLN A 236 1.67 2.51 11.95
C GLN A 236 2.87 3.45 12.14
N SER A 237 3.06 4.40 11.22
CA SER A 237 4.17 5.37 11.31
C SER A 237 4.07 6.28 12.54
N PHE A 238 2.85 6.67 12.96
CA PHE A 238 2.66 7.44 14.19
C PHE A 238 2.94 6.60 15.43
N MET A 239 2.50 5.35 15.43
CA MET A 239 2.81 4.42 16.54
C MET A 239 4.32 4.22 16.66
N ALA A 240 5.03 4.08 15.54
CA ALA A 240 6.48 3.96 15.52
C ALA A 240 7.15 5.18 16.18
N LEU A 241 6.76 6.39 15.78
CA LEU A 241 7.27 7.63 16.38
C LEU A 241 6.93 7.70 17.88
N TRP A 242 5.69 7.42 18.27
CA TRP A 242 5.26 7.49 19.67
C TRP A 242 6.04 6.52 20.57
N PHE A 243 6.22 5.27 20.15
CA PHE A 243 7.04 4.32 20.89
C PHE A 243 8.51 4.76 20.98
N HIS A 244 9.05 5.29 19.89
CA HIS A 244 10.42 5.80 19.87
C HIS A 244 10.60 6.98 20.82
N THR A 245 9.74 8.00 20.73
CA THR A 245 9.86 9.23 21.53
C THR A 245 9.52 9.01 23.01
N ARG A 246 8.54 8.15 23.31
CA ARG A 246 8.05 7.93 24.69
C ARG A 246 8.88 6.92 25.46
N PHE A 247 9.38 5.87 24.80
CA PHE A 247 10.05 4.75 25.44
C PHE A 247 11.47 4.50 24.94
N GLY A 248 11.96 5.29 23.99
CA GLY A 248 13.29 5.10 23.40
C GLY A 248 13.44 3.83 22.58
N VAL A 249 12.34 3.27 22.06
CA VAL A 249 12.37 2.00 21.31
C VAL A 249 13.10 2.20 19.99
N GLU A 250 14.10 1.37 19.72
CA GLU A 250 14.88 1.43 18.50
C GLU A 250 14.10 0.94 17.27
N ALA A 251 14.52 1.40 16.07
CA ALA A 251 13.83 1.11 14.82
C ALA A 251 13.72 -0.39 14.51
N GLY A 252 14.75 -1.20 14.83
CA GLY A 252 14.72 -2.65 14.63
C GLY A 252 13.72 -3.37 15.52
N VAL A 253 13.57 -2.92 16.78
CA VAL A 253 12.56 -3.45 17.71
C VAL A 253 11.16 -3.08 17.21
N LEU A 254 10.94 -1.84 16.74
CA LEU A 254 9.68 -1.41 16.12
C LEU A 254 9.34 -2.27 14.90
N GLY A 255 10.33 -2.52 14.03
CA GLY A 255 10.17 -3.41 12.88
C GLY A 255 9.75 -4.82 13.29
N SER A 256 10.34 -5.35 14.38
CA SER A 256 10.01 -6.68 14.93
C SER A 256 8.60 -6.74 15.51
N ILE A 257 8.15 -5.68 16.21
CA ILE A 257 6.78 -5.57 16.74
C ILE A 257 5.76 -5.55 15.58
N PHE A 258 6.00 -4.73 14.57
CA PHE A 258 5.09 -4.64 13.41
C PHE A 258 5.13 -5.88 12.53
N PHE A 259 6.28 -6.56 12.43
CA PHE A 259 6.36 -7.89 11.82
C PHE A 259 5.41 -8.87 12.52
N GLY A 260 5.53 -8.99 13.84
CA GLY A 260 4.66 -9.85 14.64
C GLY A 260 3.19 -9.53 14.48
N ALA A 261 2.82 -8.24 14.56
CA ALA A 261 1.45 -7.77 14.39
C ALA A 261 0.89 -8.13 13.00
N ASN A 262 1.64 -7.88 11.93
CA ASN A 262 1.21 -8.19 10.57
C ASN A 262 1.12 -9.71 10.30
N VAL A 263 2.02 -10.52 10.87
CA VAL A 263 1.94 -11.98 10.80
C VAL A 263 0.71 -12.50 11.51
N LEU A 264 0.43 -12.00 12.72
CA LEU A 264 -0.76 -12.38 13.48
C LEU A 264 -2.04 -11.95 12.76
N ALA A 265 -2.08 -10.77 12.15
CA ALA A 265 -3.18 -10.31 11.33
C ALA A 265 -3.41 -11.24 10.12
N GLY A 266 -2.34 -11.66 9.43
CA GLY A 266 -2.41 -12.63 8.33
C GLY A 266 -2.96 -13.98 8.77
N ILE A 267 -2.50 -14.51 9.90
CA ILE A 267 -3.00 -15.76 10.49
C ILE A 267 -4.47 -15.62 10.89
N SER A 268 -4.84 -14.51 11.53
CA SER A 268 -6.22 -14.21 11.93
C SER A 268 -7.17 -14.21 10.73
N ALA A 269 -6.75 -13.60 9.61
CA ALA A 269 -7.53 -13.58 8.38
C ALA A 269 -7.79 -15.00 7.82
N LEU A 270 -6.80 -15.90 7.89
CA LEU A 270 -6.97 -17.32 7.51
C LEU A 270 -7.93 -18.06 8.44
N LEU A 271 -7.82 -17.82 9.75
CA LEU A 271 -8.72 -18.40 10.75
C LEU A 271 -10.15 -17.90 10.55
N ALA A 272 -10.33 -16.59 10.32
CA ALA A 272 -11.63 -15.99 10.04
C ALA A 272 -12.29 -16.61 8.80
N ALA A 273 -11.55 -16.85 7.72
CA ALA A 273 -12.05 -17.52 6.53
C ALA A 273 -12.53 -18.98 6.81
N ASN A 274 -11.86 -19.67 7.73
CA ASN A 274 -12.25 -21.01 8.15
C ASN A 274 -13.48 -20.99 9.08
N MET A 275 -13.54 -20.02 9.99
CA MET A 275 -14.70 -19.81 10.87
C MET A 275 -15.95 -19.42 10.09
N ALA A 276 -15.82 -18.56 9.08
CA ALA A 276 -16.92 -18.12 8.23
C ALA A 276 -17.60 -19.29 7.51
N ARG A 277 -16.86 -20.35 7.18
CA ARG A 277 -17.43 -21.60 6.62
C ARG A 277 -18.23 -22.40 7.64
N ARG A 278 -17.95 -22.27 8.95
CA ARG A 278 -18.59 -23.03 10.02
C ARG A 278 -19.77 -22.29 10.63
N ILE A 279 -19.63 -21.02 10.94
CA ILE A 279 -20.63 -20.23 11.68
C ILE A 279 -21.30 -19.15 10.83
N GLY A 280 -20.91 -19.02 9.54
CA GLY A 280 -21.43 -18.03 8.61
C GLY A 280 -20.68 -16.69 8.68
N LEU A 281 -20.75 -15.92 7.58
CA LEU A 281 -20.03 -14.65 7.42
C LEU A 281 -20.39 -13.61 8.48
N ILE A 282 -21.71 -13.44 8.74
CA ILE A 282 -22.19 -12.40 9.68
C ILE A 282 -21.70 -12.69 11.10
N ASN A 283 -21.82 -13.94 11.56
CA ASN A 283 -21.38 -14.30 12.90
C ASN A 283 -19.86 -14.16 13.06
N THR A 284 -19.07 -14.48 12.01
CA THR A 284 -17.61 -14.31 12.03
C THR A 284 -17.18 -12.83 12.07
N MET A 285 -18.01 -11.92 11.58
CA MET A 285 -17.73 -10.48 11.64
C MET A 285 -18.11 -9.85 13.00
N VAL A 286 -19.04 -10.48 13.75
CA VAL A 286 -19.55 -9.96 15.02
C VAL A 286 -18.79 -10.54 16.22
N PHE A 287 -18.33 -11.79 16.14
CA PHE A 287 -17.64 -12.54 17.20
C PHE A 287 -16.20 -12.88 16.81
#